data_4fe20b191d95c07ad90c06f1d3ba596c
#
_entry.id   4fe20b191d95c07ad90c06f1d3ba596c
#
_cell.length_a   1.000
_cell.length_b   1.000
_cell.length_c   1.000
_cell.angle_alpha   90.00
_cell.angle_beta   90.00
_cell.angle_gamma   90.00
#
_symmetry.space_group_name_H-M   'P 1'
#
loop_
_entity.id
_entity.type
_entity.pdbx_description
1 polymer ?
#
loop_
_entity_poly.entity_id
_entity_poly.type
_entity_poly.pdbx_seq_one_letter_code
_entity_poly.pdbx_strand_id
1 'polypeptide(L)'
;GFMRDITERKKAEEALHQSEERLRQSQKMEAIGMLAGGIAHDFNNLLTAITGYSELLLGQMQPDSRARKNAEGIRKAAFRAASLTQQLLAFSRRQILTSKVLNLNAVVMDLEPMLRRLIGEDIEIKIVPGSALGQVQADLSQIEQIVLNLVVNARDAMPKGGRLTIETANVEWDEAYAGRHETFQPGSYVLVAVSDTGCGMDEPTRSRIFEPFFTTKEPGKGTGLGLATVYGIVKQSDGYVWVYSEPGQGSVFKIYLPRLKHVSDKSLTEAERALPPRGMETILLVEDEDMVRGLVSDILQENGYRVL
;
A
#
# COMPACT_ATOMS: atom_id res chain seq x y z
N GLY A 1 49.30 15.31 34.61
CA GLY A 1 48.29 15.57 33.61
C GLY A 1 47.13 14.62 33.81
N PHE A 2 45.96 15.13 34.22
CA PHE A 2 44.74 14.33 34.34
C PHE A 2 44.22 14.02 32.93
N MET A 3 44.39 12.81 32.45
CA MET A 3 43.60 12.29 31.30
C MET A 3 42.22 11.92 31.82
N ARG A 4 41.21 12.72 31.47
CA ARG A 4 39.82 12.45 31.77
C ARG A 4 39.26 11.57 30.64
N ASP A 5 38.75 10.39 30.98
CA ASP A 5 38.07 9.55 30.01
C ASP A 5 36.78 10.25 29.57
N ILE A 6 36.70 10.63 28.29
CA ILE A 6 35.55 11.35 27.69
C ILE A 6 34.68 10.43 26.87
N THR A 7 34.93 9.12 26.89
CA THR A 7 34.23 8.14 26.02
C THR A 7 32.75 8.06 26.34
N GLU A 8 32.38 8.04 27.62
CA GLU A 8 30.94 8.02 28.02
C GLU A 8 30.26 9.34 27.66
N ARG A 9 30.92 10.47 27.82
CA ARG A 9 30.39 11.78 27.46
C ARG A 9 30.16 11.88 25.95
N LYS A 10 31.09 11.46 25.11
CA LYS A 10 30.94 11.44 23.65
C LYS A 10 29.82 10.52 23.23
N LYS A 11 29.69 9.32 23.80
CA LYS A 11 28.57 8.42 23.52
C LYS A 11 27.21 9.02 23.88
N ALA A 12 27.15 9.73 25.02
CA ALA A 12 25.92 10.41 25.44
C ALA A 12 25.57 11.60 24.51
N GLU A 13 26.58 12.39 24.09
CA GLU A 13 26.40 13.49 23.13
C GLU A 13 25.97 12.99 21.75
N GLU A 14 26.56 11.89 21.26
CA GLU A 14 26.14 11.23 20.00
C GLU A 14 24.71 10.66 20.09
N ALA A 15 24.37 10.01 21.19
CA ALA A 15 23.01 9.49 21.41
C ALA A 15 21.97 10.62 21.50
N LEU A 16 22.32 11.73 22.17
CA LEU A 16 21.46 12.92 22.24
C LEU A 16 21.26 13.53 20.85
N HIS A 17 22.32 13.73 20.10
CA HIS A 17 22.26 14.28 18.74
C HIS A 17 21.41 13.40 17.82
N GLN A 18 21.60 12.09 17.87
CA GLN A 18 20.75 11.15 17.11
C GLN A 18 19.27 11.20 17.54
N SER A 19 19.01 11.38 18.84
CA SER A 19 17.66 11.52 19.38
C SER A 19 17.00 12.83 18.93
N GLU A 20 17.73 13.94 18.95
CA GLU A 20 17.25 15.25 18.48
C GLU A 20 16.97 15.24 16.97
N GLU A 21 17.83 14.59 16.20
CA GLU A 21 17.66 14.49 14.75
C GLU A 21 16.45 13.63 14.39
N ARG A 22 16.23 12.50 15.11
CA ARG A 22 15.01 11.68 15.00
C ARG A 22 13.75 12.45 15.38
N LEU A 23 13.79 13.24 16.45
CA LEU A 23 12.67 14.07 16.89
C LEU A 23 12.34 15.14 15.84
N ARG A 24 13.34 15.84 15.31
CA ARG A 24 13.16 16.85 14.26
C ARG A 24 12.59 16.25 12.98
N GLN A 25 13.05 15.04 12.60
CA GLN A 25 12.54 14.32 11.45
C GLN A 25 11.10 13.85 11.68
N SER A 26 10.76 13.40 12.89
CA SER A 26 9.40 13.05 13.29
C SER A 26 8.45 14.25 13.24
N GLN A 27 8.86 15.41 13.76
CA GLN A 27 8.06 16.65 13.72
C GLN A 27 7.84 17.14 12.28
N LYS A 28 8.89 17.09 11.44
CA LYS A 28 8.78 17.44 10.03
C LYS A 28 7.80 16.51 9.30
N MET A 29 7.85 15.23 9.65
CA MET A 29 6.95 14.21 9.10
C MET A 29 5.50 14.42 9.54
N GLU A 30 5.28 14.80 10.79
CA GLU A 30 3.95 15.12 11.33
C GLU A 30 3.32 16.34 10.64
N ALA A 31 4.11 17.40 10.41
CA ALA A 31 3.65 18.59 9.70
C ALA A 31 3.30 18.26 8.23
N ILE A 32 4.15 17.48 7.54
CA ILE A 32 3.89 17.02 6.17
C ILE A 32 2.66 16.13 6.14
N GLY A 33 2.48 15.23 7.11
CA GLY A 33 1.31 14.37 7.21
C GLY A 33 0.00 15.13 7.38
N MET A 34 -0.01 16.18 8.20
CA MET A 34 -1.19 17.04 8.38
C MET A 34 -1.58 17.80 7.10
N LEU A 35 -0.60 18.38 6.41
CA LEU A 35 -0.82 19.08 5.13
C LEU A 35 -1.24 18.11 4.02
N ALA A 36 -0.57 16.96 3.92
CA ALA A 36 -0.88 15.94 2.93
C ALA A 36 -2.30 15.38 3.13
N GLY A 37 -2.75 15.22 4.40
CA GLY A 37 -4.09 14.71 4.71
C GLY A 37 -5.22 15.61 4.22
N GLY A 38 -5.12 16.92 4.44
CA GLY A 38 -6.11 17.89 3.96
C GLY A 38 -6.15 17.97 2.44
N ILE A 39 -4.97 18.14 1.82
CA ILE A 39 -4.86 18.24 0.36
C ILE A 39 -5.36 16.95 -0.33
N ALA A 40 -4.99 15.79 0.20
CA ALA A 40 -5.38 14.52 -0.41
C ALA A 40 -6.87 14.20 -0.25
N HIS A 41 -7.52 14.66 0.82
CA HIS A 41 -8.97 14.58 0.96
C HIS A 41 -9.67 15.33 -0.18
N ASP A 42 -9.28 16.56 -0.46
CA ASP A 42 -9.87 17.40 -1.52
C ASP A 42 -9.60 16.79 -2.91
N PHE A 43 -8.39 16.27 -3.14
CA PHE A 43 -8.07 15.53 -4.38
C PHE A 43 -8.92 14.28 -4.54
N ASN A 44 -9.15 13.50 -3.48
CA ASN A 44 -9.96 12.29 -3.54
C ASN A 44 -11.42 12.61 -3.89
N ASN A 45 -11.98 13.69 -3.36
CA ASN A 45 -13.33 14.14 -3.71
C ASN A 45 -13.44 14.46 -5.21
N LEU A 46 -12.49 15.20 -5.77
CA LEU A 46 -12.43 15.50 -7.20
C LEU A 46 -12.27 14.23 -8.04
N LEU A 47 -11.41 13.31 -7.64
CA LEU A 47 -11.14 12.07 -8.37
C LEU A 47 -12.32 11.10 -8.29
N THR A 48 -13.05 11.07 -7.18
CA THR A 48 -14.30 10.31 -7.03
C THR A 48 -15.35 10.80 -8.03
N ALA A 49 -15.54 12.12 -8.11
CA ALA A 49 -16.47 12.70 -9.08
C ALA A 49 -16.04 12.41 -10.53
N ILE A 50 -14.76 12.63 -10.88
CA ILE A 50 -14.25 12.37 -12.24
C ILE A 50 -14.42 10.89 -12.63
N THR A 51 -14.10 9.97 -11.72
CA THR A 51 -14.25 8.53 -11.96
C THR A 51 -15.71 8.16 -12.14
N GLY A 52 -16.60 8.61 -11.24
CA GLY A 52 -18.03 8.30 -11.28
C GLY A 52 -18.69 8.82 -12.55
N TYR A 53 -18.49 10.10 -12.90
CA TYR A 53 -19.04 10.62 -14.16
C TYR A 53 -18.44 9.94 -15.39
N SER A 54 -17.18 9.53 -15.37
CA SER A 54 -16.59 8.73 -16.45
C SER A 54 -17.29 7.38 -16.60
N GLU A 55 -17.67 6.73 -15.51
CA GLU A 55 -18.39 5.44 -15.52
C GLU A 55 -19.82 5.59 -16.00
N LEU A 56 -20.56 6.62 -15.57
CA LEU A 56 -21.88 6.94 -16.09
C LEU A 56 -21.86 7.17 -17.61
N LEU A 57 -20.90 7.97 -18.09
CA LEU A 57 -20.70 8.18 -19.53
C LEU A 57 -20.41 6.88 -20.28
N LEU A 58 -19.54 6.02 -19.72
CA LEU A 58 -19.21 4.73 -20.33
C LEU A 58 -20.43 3.78 -20.42
N GLY A 59 -21.34 3.84 -19.44
CA GLY A 59 -22.60 3.08 -19.43
C GLY A 59 -23.57 3.51 -20.54
N GLN A 60 -23.52 4.79 -20.95
CA GLN A 60 -24.44 5.37 -21.95
C GLN A 60 -23.87 5.36 -23.38
N MET A 61 -22.57 5.03 -23.57
CA MET A 61 -21.90 5.13 -24.87
C MET A 61 -21.83 3.79 -25.61
N GLN A 62 -21.94 3.85 -26.94
CA GLN A 62 -21.74 2.68 -27.80
C GLN A 62 -20.29 2.14 -27.72
N PRO A 63 -20.10 0.79 -27.81
CA PRO A 63 -18.80 0.15 -27.55
C PRO A 63 -17.61 0.69 -28.34
N ASP A 64 -17.78 1.06 -29.61
CA ASP A 64 -16.67 1.46 -30.49
C ASP A 64 -16.57 2.97 -30.78
N SER A 65 -17.32 3.79 -30.04
CA SER A 65 -17.29 5.24 -30.26
C SER A 65 -15.96 5.88 -29.83
N ARG A 66 -15.53 6.91 -30.55
CA ARG A 66 -14.35 7.73 -30.17
C ARG A 66 -14.55 8.37 -28.79
N ALA A 67 -15.78 8.74 -28.46
CA ALA A 67 -16.16 9.31 -27.17
C ALA A 67 -15.94 8.30 -26.03
N ARG A 68 -16.27 7.00 -26.22
CA ARG A 68 -16.00 5.96 -25.25
C ARG A 68 -14.53 5.78 -24.97
N LYS A 69 -13.67 5.78 -26.01
CA LYS A 69 -12.20 5.70 -25.84
C LYS A 69 -11.68 6.88 -25.05
N ASN A 70 -12.23 8.09 -25.27
CA ASN A 70 -11.85 9.28 -24.51
C ASN A 70 -12.29 9.16 -23.03
N ALA A 71 -13.50 8.71 -22.75
CA ALA A 71 -14.02 8.50 -21.39
C ALA A 71 -13.20 7.43 -20.64
N GLU A 72 -12.80 6.33 -21.31
CA GLU A 72 -11.88 5.34 -20.78
C GLU A 72 -10.49 5.94 -20.45
N GLY A 73 -10.01 6.84 -21.30
CA GLY A 73 -8.77 7.59 -21.07
C GLY A 73 -8.85 8.49 -19.83
N ILE A 74 -9.95 9.22 -19.66
CA ILE A 74 -10.21 10.08 -18.50
C ILE A 74 -10.27 9.21 -17.23
N ARG A 75 -11.05 8.13 -17.24
CA ARG A 75 -11.14 7.18 -16.13
C ARG A 75 -9.77 6.63 -15.73
N LYS A 76 -8.97 6.20 -16.70
CA LYS A 76 -7.61 5.67 -16.47
C LYS A 76 -6.68 6.73 -15.86
N ALA A 77 -6.80 7.99 -16.28
CA ALA A 77 -6.03 9.10 -15.71
C ALA A 77 -6.46 9.41 -14.27
N ALA A 78 -7.79 9.41 -13.98
CA ALA A 78 -8.32 9.59 -12.65
C ALA A 78 -7.86 8.49 -11.67
N PHE A 79 -7.88 7.22 -12.08
CA PHE A 79 -7.35 6.12 -11.26
C PHE A 79 -5.85 6.27 -10.95
N ARG A 80 -5.05 6.73 -11.92
CA ARG A 80 -3.62 7.01 -11.68
C ARG A 80 -3.43 8.13 -10.67
N ALA A 81 -4.21 9.20 -10.79
CA ALA A 81 -4.16 10.33 -9.86
C ALA A 81 -4.63 9.92 -8.46
N ALA A 82 -5.68 9.09 -8.33
CA ALA A 82 -6.14 8.53 -7.06
C ALA A 82 -5.05 7.67 -6.37
N SER A 83 -4.35 6.84 -7.15
CA SER A 83 -3.21 6.07 -6.63
C SER A 83 -2.09 6.97 -6.10
N LEU A 84 -1.77 8.07 -6.78
CA LEU A 84 -0.79 9.06 -6.31
C LEU A 84 -1.25 9.77 -5.04
N THR A 85 -2.53 10.10 -4.96
CA THR A 85 -3.13 10.75 -3.77
C THR A 85 -3.13 9.81 -2.58
N GLN A 86 -3.44 8.53 -2.78
CA GLN A 86 -3.32 7.50 -1.73
C GLN A 86 -1.88 7.33 -1.24
N GLN A 87 -0.89 7.41 -2.13
CA GLN A 87 0.53 7.41 -1.73
C GLN A 87 0.88 8.62 -0.87
N LEU A 88 0.29 9.78 -1.10
CA LEU A 88 0.42 10.98 -0.26
C LEU A 88 -0.27 10.82 1.10
N LEU A 89 -1.48 10.22 1.12
CA LEU A 89 -2.25 9.96 2.36
C LEU A 89 -1.58 8.97 3.30
N ALA A 90 -0.81 8.03 2.79
CA ALA A 90 -0.08 7.07 3.62
C ALA A 90 0.89 7.73 4.62
N PHE A 91 1.19 9.02 4.42
CA PHE A 91 1.96 9.85 5.36
C PHE A 91 1.10 10.59 6.36
N SER A 92 -0.23 10.70 6.13
CA SER A 92 -1.14 11.36 7.06
C SER A 92 -1.59 10.38 8.14
N ARG A 93 -1.14 10.57 9.39
CA ARG A 93 -1.52 9.77 10.58
C ARG A 93 -3.03 9.76 10.89
N ARG A 94 -3.92 10.29 10.03
CA ARG A 94 -5.36 10.46 10.30
C ARG A 94 -6.29 9.49 9.58
N GLN A 95 -5.76 8.45 8.90
CA GLN A 95 -6.66 7.42 8.39
C GLN A 95 -7.21 6.62 9.59
N ILE A 96 -8.53 6.61 9.77
CA ILE A 96 -9.20 5.72 10.72
C ILE A 96 -8.95 4.30 10.23
N LEU A 97 -8.01 3.60 10.89
CA LEU A 97 -7.66 2.24 10.53
C LEU A 97 -8.81 1.31 10.86
N THR A 98 -9.34 0.65 9.88
CA THR A 98 -10.33 -0.42 10.07
C THR A 98 -9.59 -1.75 10.08
N SER A 99 -8.98 -2.08 11.23
CA SER A 99 -8.29 -3.36 11.40
C SER A 99 -9.28 -4.51 11.37
N LYS A 100 -9.09 -5.45 10.43
CA LYS A 100 -9.90 -6.65 10.22
C LYS A 100 -9.03 -7.90 10.24
N VAL A 101 -9.66 -9.04 10.49
CA VAL A 101 -9.01 -10.34 10.33
C VAL A 101 -8.95 -10.66 8.83
N LEU A 102 -7.74 -10.80 8.31
CA LEU A 102 -7.48 -10.98 6.89
C LEU A 102 -6.77 -12.31 6.60
N ASN A 103 -7.14 -12.94 5.48
CA ASN A 103 -6.37 -14.00 4.85
C ASN A 103 -5.56 -13.38 3.69
N LEU A 104 -4.24 -13.35 3.80
CA LEU A 104 -3.39 -12.69 2.80
C LEU A 104 -3.37 -13.40 1.46
N ASN A 105 -3.68 -14.71 1.39
CA ASN A 105 -3.88 -15.38 0.11
C ASN A 105 -5.05 -14.79 -0.65
N ALA A 106 -6.19 -14.57 0.02
CA ALA A 106 -7.37 -13.97 -0.61
C ALA A 106 -7.05 -12.55 -1.10
N VAL A 107 -6.39 -11.73 -0.27
CA VAL A 107 -6.02 -10.36 -0.66
C VAL A 107 -5.12 -10.33 -1.89
N VAL A 108 -4.09 -11.18 -1.95
CA VAL A 108 -3.17 -11.24 -3.11
C VAL A 108 -3.88 -11.74 -4.36
N MET A 109 -4.76 -12.73 -4.25
CA MET A 109 -5.54 -13.26 -5.37
C MET A 109 -6.55 -12.24 -5.92
N ASP A 110 -7.20 -11.47 -5.05
CA ASP A 110 -8.13 -10.40 -5.45
C ASP A 110 -7.40 -9.26 -6.19
N LEU A 111 -6.16 -9.00 -5.82
CA LEU A 111 -5.32 -8.01 -6.49
C LEU A 111 -4.76 -8.49 -7.83
N GLU A 112 -4.66 -9.80 -8.10
CA GLU A 112 -3.98 -10.35 -9.28
C GLU A 112 -4.41 -9.70 -10.61
N PRO A 113 -5.73 -9.53 -10.93
CA PRO A 113 -6.14 -8.93 -12.21
C PRO A 113 -5.63 -7.49 -12.37
N MET A 114 -5.57 -6.73 -11.27
CA MET A 114 -5.05 -5.38 -11.27
C MET A 114 -3.52 -5.37 -11.42
N LEU A 115 -2.81 -6.26 -10.72
CA LEU A 115 -1.37 -6.39 -10.79
C LEU A 115 -0.90 -6.73 -12.20
N ARG A 116 -1.58 -7.67 -12.89
CA ARG A 116 -1.28 -8.01 -14.29
C ARG A 116 -1.42 -6.83 -15.23
N ARG A 117 -2.44 -5.99 -15.06
CA ARG A 117 -2.63 -4.77 -15.87
C ARG A 117 -1.57 -3.70 -15.58
N LEU A 118 -1.09 -3.64 -14.34
CA LEU A 118 -0.15 -2.62 -13.88
C LEU A 118 1.28 -2.92 -14.32
N ILE A 119 1.65 -4.20 -14.34
CA ILE A 119 3.00 -4.66 -14.70
C ILE A 119 3.22 -4.66 -16.21
N GLY A 120 2.18 -4.96 -17.00
CA GLY A 120 2.30 -5.12 -18.46
C GLY A 120 2.63 -6.57 -18.87
N GLU A 121 2.74 -6.79 -20.17
CA GLU A 121 2.89 -8.13 -20.76
C GLU A 121 4.35 -8.64 -20.74
N ASP A 122 5.31 -7.74 -20.56
CA ASP A 122 6.75 -8.05 -20.61
C ASP A 122 7.27 -8.72 -19.33
N ILE A 123 6.47 -8.73 -18.23
CA ILE A 123 6.86 -9.30 -16.95
C ILE A 123 5.92 -10.44 -16.57
N GLU A 124 6.48 -11.63 -16.36
CA GLU A 124 5.75 -12.80 -15.89
C GLU A 124 5.41 -12.64 -14.40
N ILE A 125 4.12 -12.69 -14.03
CA ILE A 125 3.68 -12.74 -12.63
C ILE A 125 3.43 -14.18 -12.22
N LYS A 126 4.07 -14.59 -11.13
CA LYS A 126 3.84 -15.88 -10.46
C LYS A 126 3.36 -15.65 -9.03
N ILE A 127 2.19 -16.16 -8.68
CA ILE A 127 1.67 -16.15 -7.31
C ILE A 127 1.78 -17.56 -6.74
N VAL A 128 2.37 -17.67 -5.55
CA VAL A 128 2.58 -18.95 -4.84
C VAL A 128 1.92 -18.83 -3.47
N PRO A 129 0.62 -19.17 -3.35
CA PRO A 129 -0.09 -19.11 -2.09
C PRO A 129 0.37 -20.19 -1.13
N GLY A 130 0.63 -19.83 0.13
CA GLY A 130 0.96 -20.75 1.21
C GLY A 130 -0.22 -21.64 1.57
N SER A 131 0.05 -22.93 1.81
CA SER A 131 -0.97 -23.86 2.28
C SER A 131 -1.34 -23.57 3.74
N ALA A 132 -2.63 -23.63 4.09
CA ALA A 132 -3.14 -23.41 5.43
C ALA A 132 -2.59 -22.10 6.07
N LEU A 133 -2.60 -21.01 5.27
CA LEU A 133 -2.06 -19.73 5.70
C LEU A 133 -2.83 -19.20 6.91
N GLY A 134 -2.09 -18.79 7.95
CA GLY A 134 -2.65 -18.13 9.12
C GLY A 134 -3.27 -16.78 8.77
N GLN A 135 -4.14 -16.29 9.67
CA GLN A 135 -4.78 -14.99 9.54
C GLN A 135 -3.97 -13.92 10.27
N VAL A 136 -4.08 -12.69 9.79
CA VAL A 136 -3.45 -11.50 10.39
C VAL A 136 -4.53 -10.46 10.73
N GLN A 137 -4.23 -9.60 11.68
CA GLN A 137 -5.08 -8.44 11.98
C GLN A 137 -4.45 -7.20 11.33
N ALA A 138 -5.08 -6.68 10.29
CA ALA A 138 -4.57 -5.54 9.54
C ALA A 138 -5.70 -4.76 8.83
N ASP A 139 -5.40 -3.59 8.34
CA ASP A 139 -6.27 -2.85 7.43
C ASP A 139 -6.06 -3.34 5.99
N LEU A 140 -7.15 -3.72 5.30
CA LEU A 140 -7.10 -4.26 3.95
C LEU A 140 -6.42 -3.28 2.98
N SER A 141 -6.77 -2.00 3.04
CA SER A 141 -6.23 -0.99 2.14
C SER A 141 -4.72 -0.78 2.33
N GLN A 142 -4.23 -0.94 3.56
CA GLN A 142 -2.81 -0.89 3.87
C GLN A 142 -2.06 -2.10 3.32
N ILE A 143 -2.62 -3.30 3.40
CA ILE A 143 -2.00 -4.51 2.81
C ILE A 143 -1.96 -4.39 1.29
N GLU A 144 -3.05 -3.96 0.66
CA GLU A 144 -3.09 -3.69 -0.78
C GLU A 144 -2.02 -2.68 -1.18
N GLN A 145 -1.84 -1.61 -0.41
CA GLN A 145 -0.83 -0.59 -0.65
C GLN A 145 0.60 -1.12 -0.53
N ILE A 146 0.89 -2.00 0.44
CA ILE A 146 2.18 -2.68 0.54
C ILE A 146 2.46 -3.43 -0.77
N VAL A 147 1.53 -4.30 -1.20
CA VAL A 147 1.68 -5.12 -2.40
C VAL A 147 1.88 -4.24 -3.63
N LEU A 148 1.04 -3.22 -3.82
CA LEU A 148 1.12 -2.30 -4.95
C LEU A 148 2.46 -1.55 -5.02
N ASN A 149 2.93 -1.01 -3.89
CA ASN A 149 4.20 -0.30 -3.86
C ASN A 149 5.38 -1.20 -4.22
N LEU A 150 5.39 -2.44 -3.74
CA LEU A 150 6.44 -3.41 -4.06
C LEU A 150 6.39 -3.82 -5.53
N VAL A 151 5.19 -4.07 -6.06
CA VAL A 151 4.97 -4.48 -7.46
C VAL A 151 5.35 -3.35 -8.44
N VAL A 152 5.01 -2.09 -8.14
CA VAL A 152 5.44 -0.94 -8.96
C VAL A 152 6.95 -0.78 -8.94
N ASN A 153 7.59 -0.94 -7.78
CA ASN A 153 9.05 -0.87 -7.70
C ASN A 153 9.73 -2.00 -8.47
N ALA A 154 9.20 -3.23 -8.37
CA ALA A 154 9.68 -4.38 -9.14
C ALA A 154 9.57 -4.14 -10.65
N ARG A 155 8.43 -3.63 -11.14
CA ARG A 155 8.26 -3.26 -12.55
C ARG A 155 9.31 -2.25 -13.00
N ASP A 156 9.52 -1.19 -12.22
CA ASP A 156 10.47 -0.14 -12.57
C ASP A 156 11.93 -0.64 -12.55
N ALA A 157 12.22 -1.69 -11.76
CA ALA A 157 13.52 -2.37 -11.73
C ALA A 157 13.72 -3.34 -12.92
N MET A 158 12.66 -3.68 -13.67
CA MET A 158 12.67 -4.62 -14.79
C MET A 158 12.28 -3.96 -16.12
N PRO A 159 12.98 -2.93 -16.61
CA PRO A 159 12.61 -2.19 -17.84
C PRO A 159 12.71 -3.03 -19.13
N LYS A 160 13.36 -4.18 -19.07
CA LYS A 160 13.50 -5.13 -20.19
C LYS A 160 12.63 -6.38 -20.03
N GLY A 161 11.66 -6.34 -19.11
CA GLY A 161 10.90 -7.52 -18.72
C GLY A 161 11.63 -8.35 -17.65
N GLY A 162 10.98 -9.44 -17.23
CA GLY A 162 11.50 -10.32 -16.18
C GLY A 162 10.40 -11.13 -15.52
N ARG A 163 10.64 -11.52 -14.26
CA ARG A 163 9.67 -12.27 -13.46
C ARG A 163 9.46 -11.60 -12.11
N LEU A 164 8.21 -11.47 -11.74
CA LEU A 164 7.75 -11.08 -10.40
C LEU A 164 7.11 -12.28 -9.73
N THR A 165 7.58 -12.65 -8.54
CA THR A 165 6.99 -13.72 -7.74
C THR A 165 6.44 -13.14 -6.44
N ILE A 166 5.19 -13.47 -6.10
CA ILE A 166 4.56 -13.13 -4.82
C ILE A 166 4.27 -14.43 -4.10
N GLU A 167 4.86 -14.62 -2.92
CA GLU A 167 4.74 -15.83 -2.13
C GLU A 167 4.19 -15.50 -0.75
N THR A 168 3.36 -16.39 -0.21
CA THR A 168 2.89 -16.30 1.18
C THR A 168 3.25 -17.59 1.92
N ALA A 169 3.57 -17.47 3.20
CA ALA A 169 3.89 -18.65 4.03
C ALA A 169 3.64 -18.36 5.53
N ASN A 170 3.42 -19.41 6.30
CA ASN A 170 3.53 -19.32 7.75
C ASN A 170 5.00 -19.46 8.16
N VAL A 171 5.44 -18.63 9.09
CA VAL A 171 6.81 -18.64 9.62
C VAL A 171 6.74 -18.63 11.15
N GLU A 172 7.56 -19.47 11.76
CA GLU A 172 7.73 -19.53 13.21
C GLU A 172 9.16 -19.11 13.55
N TRP A 173 9.31 -18.14 14.42
CA TRP A 173 10.62 -17.74 14.94
C TRP A 173 10.76 -18.22 16.38
N ASP A 174 11.75 -19.04 16.63
CA ASP A 174 12.13 -19.49 17.94
C ASP A 174 13.09 -18.49 18.64
N GLU A 175 13.33 -18.69 19.94
CA GLU A 175 14.25 -17.87 20.72
C GLU A 175 15.69 -17.92 20.18
N ALA A 176 16.10 -19.03 19.57
CA ALA A 176 17.43 -19.19 19.01
C ALA A 176 17.62 -18.38 17.72
N TYR A 177 16.58 -18.21 16.93
CA TYR A 177 16.58 -17.36 15.74
C TYR A 177 16.52 -15.87 16.12
N ALA A 178 15.67 -15.52 17.07
CA ALA A 178 15.55 -14.15 17.58
C ALA A 178 16.84 -13.67 18.25
N GLY A 179 17.56 -14.54 18.96
CA GLY A 179 18.84 -14.23 19.59
C GLY A 179 20.00 -13.91 18.61
N ARG A 180 19.89 -14.30 17.34
CA ARG A 180 20.87 -13.96 16.29
C ARG A 180 20.55 -12.65 15.56
N HIS A 181 19.34 -12.14 15.75
CA HIS A 181 18.86 -10.92 15.11
C HIS A 181 18.16 -10.05 16.15
N GLU A 182 18.90 -9.15 16.77
CA GLU A 182 18.45 -8.29 17.89
C GLU A 182 17.13 -7.53 17.68
N THR A 183 16.59 -7.56 16.48
CA THR A 183 15.39 -6.80 16.06
C THR A 183 14.11 -7.62 16.04
N PHE A 184 14.17 -8.96 16.13
CA PHE A 184 13.01 -9.84 15.97
C PHE A 184 12.51 -10.38 17.31
N GLN A 185 11.19 -10.47 17.48
CA GLN A 185 10.58 -11.15 18.61
C GLN A 185 10.19 -12.57 18.24
N PRO A 186 10.40 -13.55 19.13
CA PRO A 186 9.90 -14.93 18.92
C PRO A 186 8.38 -14.91 18.74
N GLY A 187 7.88 -15.71 17.80
CA GLY A 187 6.46 -15.78 17.54
C GLY A 187 6.08 -16.40 16.21
N SER A 188 4.79 -16.49 16.00
CA SER A 188 4.21 -16.98 14.74
C SER A 188 3.87 -15.80 13.85
N TYR A 189 4.30 -15.84 12.60
CA TYR A 189 4.12 -14.78 11.61
C TYR A 189 3.55 -15.35 10.29
N VAL A 190 2.90 -14.47 9.55
CA VAL A 190 2.57 -14.70 8.14
C VAL A 190 3.54 -13.88 7.30
N LEU A 191 4.23 -14.56 6.40
CA LEU A 191 5.15 -13.98 5.44
C LEU A 191 4.40 -13.64 4.15
N VAL A 192 4.65 -12.43 3.63
CA VAL A 192 4.44 -12.07 2.22
C VAL A 192 5.80 -11.72 1.64
N ALA A 193 6.26 -12.47 0.65
CA ALA A 193 7.50 -12.20 -0.06
C ALA A 193 7.21 -11.75 -1.49
N VAL A 194 7.82 -10.65 -1.91
CA VAL A 194 7.75 -10.13 -3.28
C VAL A 194 9.17 -10.13 -3.85
N SER A 195 9.37 -10.93 -4.90
CA SER A 195 10.68 -11.14 -5.54
C SER A 195 10.63 -10.68 -6.98
N ASP A 196 11.62 -9.92 -7.42
CA ASP A 196 11.83 -9.51 -8.81
C ASP A 196 13.18 -10.00 -9.33
N THR A 197 13.30 -10.09 -10.66
CA THR A 197 14.55 -10.39 -11.37
C THR A 197 15.15 -9.14 -12.02
N GLY A 198 14.97 -8.00 -11.39
CA GLY A 198 15.37 -6.70 -11.91
C GLY A 198 16.85 -6.36 -11.71
N CYS A 199 17.16 -5.08 -11.80
CA CYS A 199 18.56 -4.59 -11.70
C CYS A 199 19.18 -4.77 -10.32
N GLY A 200 18.38 -5.02 -9.26
CA GLY A 200 18.87 -5.11 -7.90
C GLY A 200 19.42 -3.80 -7.34
N MET A 201 20.06 -3.88 -6.17
CA MET A 201 20.58 -2.72 -5.43
C MET A 201 21.93 -3.03 -4.82
N ASP A 202 22.81 -2.03 -4.79
CA ASP A 202 24.05 -2.07 -4.02
C ASP A 202 23.80 -1.78 -2.53
N GLU A 203 24.83 -2.01 -1.71
CA GLU A 203 24.75 -1.83 -0.25
C GLU A 203 24.41 -0.38 0.17
N PRO A 204 25.04 0.68 -0.42
CA PRO A 204 24.69 2.06 -0.11
C PRO A 204 23.24 2.41 -0.41
N THR A 205 22.69 1.89 -1.51
CA THR A 205 21.27 2.06 -1.86
C THR A 205 20.39 1.29 -0.89
N ARG A 206 20.70 0.00 -0.65
CA ARG A 206 19.92 -0.88 0.22
C ARG A 206 19.77 -0.34 1.64
N SER A 207 20.80 0.29 2.20
CA SER A 207 20.75 0.87 3.54
C SER A 207 19.79 2.06 3.65
N ARG A 208 19.47 2.73 2.55
CA ARG A 208 18.69 3.97 2.51
C ARG A 208 17.29 3.84 1.89
N ILE A 209 16.92 2.69 1.35
CA ILE A 209 15.67 2.52 0.59
C ILE A 209 14.39 2.83 1.37
N PHE A 210 14.44 2.79 2.69
CA PHE A 210 13.30 3.12 3.55
C PHE A 210 13.33 4.58 4.05
N GLU A 211 14.36 5.36 3.69
CA GLU A 211 14.39 6.80 3.96
C GLU A 211 13.32 7.51 3.11
N PRO A 212 12.48 8.36 3.71
CA PRO A 212 11.53 9.16 2.94
C PRO A 212 12.23 10.02 1.88
N PHE A 213 11.64 10.09 0.69
CA PHE A 213 12.15 10.83 -0.47
C PHE A 213 13.43 10.30 -1.10
N PHE A 214 14.00 9.21 -0.58
CA PHE A 214 15.14 8.57 -1.22
C PHE A 214 14.71 7.86 -2.50
N THR A 215 15.38 8.18 -3.60
CA THR A 215 15.13 7.57 -4.91
C THR A 215 16.41 7.56 -5.75
N THR A 216 16.63 6.48 -6.48
CA THR A 216 17.68 6.35 -7.49
C THR A 216 17.17 6.67 -8.90
N LYS A 217 15.86 6.96 -9.05
CA LYS A 217 15.23 7.32 -10.32
C LYS A 217 15.50 8.78 -10.68
N GLU A 218 15.41 9.09 -11.98
CA GLU A 218 15.55 10.47 -12.46
C GLU A 218 14.54 11.42 -11.79
N PRO A 219 14.89 12.70 -11.64
CA PRO A 219 13.99 13.70 -11.07
C PRO A 219 12.61 13.69 -11.73
N GLY A 220 11.55 13.58 -10.93
CA GLY A 220 10.17 13.52 -11.40
C GLY A 220 9.66 12.12 -11.77
N LYS A 221 10.50 11.09 -11.84
CA LYS A 221 10.08 9.69 -12.12
C LYS A 221 9.89 8.83 -10.87
N GLY A 222 10.33 9.30 -9.72
CA GLY A 222 10.15 8.60 -8.44
C GLY A 222 9.89 9.58 -7.30
N THR A 223 8.89 9.30 -6.47
CA THR A 223 8.57 10.12 -5.28
C THR A 223 9.49 9.82 -4.11
N GLY A 224 10.18 8.66 -4.10
CA GLY A 224 10.96 8.16 -2.97
C GLY A 224 10.12 7.82 -1.73
N LEU A 225 8.80 7.72 -1.87
CA LEU A 225 7.88 7.52 -0.75
C LEU A 225 7.37 6.08 -0.66
N GLY A 226 7.38 5.31 -1.75
CA GLY A 226 6.74 3.98 -1.80
C GLY A 226 7.29 3.00 -0.77
N LEU A 227 8.60 2.84 -0.65
CA LEU A 227 9.22 1.92 0.31
C LEU A 227 9.18 2.45 1.75
N ALA A 228 9.27 3.76 1.95
CA ALA A 228 9.06 4.39 3.26
C ALA A 228 7.64 4.14 3.77
N THR A 229 6.63 4.17 2.87
CA THR A 229 5.24 3.80 3.18
C THR A 229 5.13 2.32 3.58
N VAL A 230 5.74 1.41 2.82
CA VAL A 230 5.77 -0.02 3.17
C VAL A 230 6.34 -0.22 4.57
N TYR A 231 7.46 0.41 4.88
CA TYR A 231 8.09 0.34 6.20
C TYR A 231 7.16 0.85 7.31
N GLY A 232 6.52 2.01 7.09
CA GLY A 232 5.59 2.62 8.04
C GLY A 232 4.38 1.72 8.34
N ILE A 233 3.73 1.19 7.30
CA ILE A 233 2.57 0.29 7.44
C ILE A 233 2.95 -0.99 8.18
N VAL A 234 4.08 -1.60 7.81
CA VAL A 234 4.55 -2.83 8.46
C VAL A 234 4.83 -2.62 9.94
N LYS A 235 5.48 -1.49 10.28
CA LYS A 235 5.76 -1.14 11.69
C LYS A 235 4.49 -0.83 12.48
N GLN A 236 3.50 -0.20 11.86
CA GLN A 236 2.20 0.09 12.48
C GLN A 236 1.38 -1.19 12.74
N SER A 237 1.65 -2.25 11.97
CA SER A 237 1.05 -3.58 12.12
C SER A 237 1.88 -4.52 13.00
N ASP A 238 2.79 -4.00 13.82
CA ASP A 238 3.74 -4.77 14.65
C ASP A 238 4.53 -5.81 13.87
N GLY A 239 4.76 -5.54 12.60
CA GLY A 239 5.43 -6.43 11.67
C GLY A 239 6.91 -6.10 11.45
N TYR A 240 7.53 -6.90 10.59
CA TYR A 240 8.93 -6.75 10.20
C TYR A 240 9.05 -6.77 8.69
N VAL A 241 9.97 -5.96 8.16
CA VAL A 241 10.34 -5.97 6.74
C VAL A 241 11.82 -6.26 6.60
N TRP A 242 12.14 -7.15 5.65
CA TRP A 242 13.51 -7.54 5.32
C TRP A 242 13.73 -7.48 3.82
N VAL A 243 14.95 -7.11 3.40
CA VAL A 243 15.31 -6.97 2.00
C VAL A 243 16.61 -7.70 1.70
N TYR A 244 16.57 -8.54 0.67
CA TYR A 244 17.74 -9.10 0.03
C TYR A 244 17.82 -8.53 -1.39
N SER A 245 18.96 -8.00 -1.75
CA SER A 245 19.17 -7.48 -3.10
C SER A 245 20.65 -7.42 -3.40
N GLU A 246 21.01 -7.79 -4.63
CA GLU A 246 22.35 -7.68 -5.18
C GLU A 246 22.27 -7.11 -6.60
N PRO A 247 23.23 -6.27 -7.02
CA PRO A 247 23.26 -5.73 -8.37
C PRO A 247 23.18 -6.83 -9.43
N GLY A 248 22.19 -6.73 -10.33
CA GLY A 248 21.95 -7.67 -11.43
C GLY A 248 21.25 -8.99 -11.04
N GLN A 249 20.92 -9.20 -9.76
CA GLN A 249 20.25 -10.43 -9.29
C GLN A 249 18.78 -10.18 -8.89
N GLY A 250 18.32 -8.92 -8.97
CA GLY A 250 16.99 -8.53 -8.52
C GLY A 250 16.89 -8.27 -7.01
N SER A 251 15.66 -8.24 -6.51
CA SER A 251 15.40 -7.94 -5.10
C SER A 251 14.32 -8.86 -4.53
N VAL A 252 14.40 -9.15 -3.24
CA VAL A 252 13.41 -9.89 -2.48
C VAL A 252 13.02 -9.07 -1.26
N PHE A 253 11.77 -8.63 -1.20
CA PHE A 253 11.18 -7.98 -0.05
C PHE A 253 10.36 -9.00 0.74
N LYS A 254 10.68 -9.19 2.00
CA LYS A 254 9.98 -10.11 2.92
C LYS A 254 9.28 -9.30 4.00
N ILE A 255 7.98 -9.44 4.10
CA ILE A 255 7.13 -8.78 5.09
C ILE A 255 6.55 -9.84 6.00
N TYR A 256 6.74 -9.66 7.28
CA TYR A 256 6.27 -10.56 8.32
C TYR A 256 5.23 -9.83 9.16
N LEU A 257 4.01 -10.35 9.22
CA LEU A 257 2.92 -9.82 10.03
C LEU A 257 2.57 -10.81 11.13
N PRO A 258 2.26 -10.36 12.36
CA PRO A 258 1.89 -11.26 13.45
C PRO A 258 0.69 -12.13 13.08
N ARG A 259 0.85 -13.46 13.26
CA ARG A 259 -0.22 -14.42 13.02
C ARG A 259 -1.16 -14.46 14.22
N LEU A 260 -2.45 -14.37 13.98
CA LEU A 260 -3.45 -14.52 15.05
C LEU A 260 -3.43 -15.93 15.61
N LYS A 261 -3.35 -16.04 16.93
CA LYS A 261 -3.49 -17.31 17.65
C LYS A 261 -4.99 -17.60 17.75
N HIS A 262 -5.51 -18.57 17.00
CA HIS A 262 -6.91 -19.03 16.98
C HIS A 262 -7.96 -17.96 16.63
N VAL A 263 -8.41 -17.99 15.38
CA VAL A 263 -9.78 -17.56 15.06
C VAL A 263 -10.53 -18.84 14.70
N SER A 264 -11.54 -19.20 15.53
CA SER A 264 -12.53 -20.22 15.13
C SER A 264 -13.09 -19.85 13.77
N ASP A 265 -13.04 -20.79 12.84
CA ASP A 265 -13.67 -20.69 11.53
C ASP A 265 -15.18 -20.36 11.68
N LYS A 266 -15.48 -19.07 11.76
CA LYS A 266 -16.75 -18.58 11.25
C LYS A 266 -16.42 -18.16 9.82
N SER A 267 -16.69 -19.09 8.91
CA SER A 267 -16.73 -18.85 7.47
C SER A 267 -17.41 -17.51 7.21
N LEU A 268 -16.64 -16.54 6.71
CA LEU A 268 -17.23 -15.42 5.99
C LEU A 268 -17.77 -16.03 4.70
N THR A 269 -19.07 -16.35 4.74
CA THR A 269 -19.88 -16.60 3.53
C THR A 269 -19.57 -15.48 2.54
N GLU A 270 -19.17 -15.89 1.34
CA GLU A 270 -19.15 -15.05 0.15
C GLU A 270 -20.44 -14.22 0.13
N ALA A 271 -20.29 -12.93 0.43
CA ALA A 271 -21.33 -11.98 0.05
C ALA A 271 -21.27 -11.94 -1.48
N GLU A 272 -22.18 -12.68 -2.09
CA GLU A 272 -22.48 -12.68 -3.51
C GLU A 272 -22.35 -11.24 -4.03
N ARG A 273 -21.69 -11.09 -5.18
CA ARG A 273 -21.76 -9.89 -6.02
C ARG A 273 -23.20 -9.72 -6.48
N ALA A 274 -24.08 -9.33 -5.59
CA ALA A 274 -25.43 -8.93 -5.92
C ALA A 274 -25.32 -7.64 -6.74
N LEU A 275 -25.99 -7.63 -7.89
CA LEU A 275 -26.30 -6.40 -8.60
C LEU A 275 -26.86 -5.39 -7.58
N PRO A 276 -26.53 -4.10 -7.68
CA PRO A 276 -27.03 -3.10 -6.74
C PRO A 276 -28.55 -3.23 -6.62
N PRO A 277 -29.07 -3.34 -5.40
CA PRO A 277 -30.51 -3.51 -5.21
C PRO A 277 -31.23 -2.30 -5.80
N ARG A 278 -32.18 -2.56 -6.71
CA ARG A 278 -33.11 -1.54 -7.18
C ARG A 278 -34.20 -1.38 -6.14
N GLY A 279 -34.48 -0.15 -5.75
CA GLY A 279 -35.50 0.17 -4.75
C GLY A 279 -36.39 1.33 -5.18
N MET A 280 -37.51 1.54 -4.46
CA MET A 280 -38.40 2.69 -4.61
C MET A 280 -38.47 3.52 -3.34
N GLU A 281 -37.56 3.22 -2.39
CA GLU A 281 -37.51 3.88 -1.11
C GLU A 281 -36.99 5.32 -1.23
N THR A 282 -37.31 6.11 -0.22
CA THR A 282 -36.81 7.49 -0.12
C THR A 282 -35.55 7.50 0.73
N ILE A 283 -34.46 8.00 0.16
CA ILE A 283 -33.15 8.09 0.84
C ILE A 283 -32.85 9.54 1.11
N LEU A 284 -32.53 9.87 2.38
CA LEU A 284 -31.97 11.17 2.75
C LEU A 284 -30.46 11.13 2.52
N LEU A 285 -29.96 11.90 1.55
CA LEU A 285 -28.55 12.03 1.24
C LEU A 285 -27.99 13.28 1.93
N VAL A 286 -27.02 13.08 2.81
CA VAL A 286 -26.29 14.16 3.50
C VAL A 286 -24.82 14.06 3.12
N GLU A 287 -24.35 15.03 2.36
CA GLU A 287 -22.98 15.13 1.86
C GLU A 287 -22.63 16.62 1.71
N ASP A 288 -21.49 17.04 2.23
CA ASP A 288 -21.06 18.43 2.22
C ASP A 288 -20.45 18.88 0.87
N GLU A 289 -19.85 17.94 0.13
CA GLU A 289 -19.25 18.22 -1.17
C GLU A 289 -20.28 18.14 -2.31
N ASP A 290 -20.58 19.27 -2.96
CA ASP A 290 -21.62 19.41 -3.98
C ASP A 290 -21.47 18.42 -5.14
N MET A 291 -20.24 18.19 -5.62
CA MET A 291 -19.99 17.28 -6.74
C MET A 291 -20.19 15.80 -6.35
N VAL A 292 -19.79 15.44 -5.15
CA VAL A 292 -19.99 14.05 -4.64
C VAL A 292 -21.49 13.82 -4.38
N ARG A 293 -22.16 14.80 -3.76
CA ARG A 293 -23.62 14.76 -3.52
C ARG A 293 -24.41 14.59 -4.82
N GLY A 294 -24.04 15.36 -5.87
CA GLY A 294 -24.67 15.25 -7.19
C GLY A 294 -24.49 13.86 -7.79
N LEU A 295 -23.26 13.35 -7.81
CA LEU A 295 -22.95 12.02 -8.33
C LEU A 295 -23.72 10.89 -7.61
N VAL A 296 -23.72 10.90 -6.27
CA VAL A 296 -24.44 9.90 -5.47
C VAL A 296 -25.94 9.98 -5.68
N SER A 297 -26.49 11.20 -5.79
CA SER A 297 -27.89 11.42 -6.12
C SER A 297 -28.27 10.81 -7.48
N ASP A 298 -27.46 11.07 -8.52
CA ASP A 298 -27.69 10.54 -9.88
C ASP A 298 -27.67 9.00 -9.87
N ILE A 299 -26.66 8.38 -9.21
CA ILE A 299 -26.57 6.92 -9.11
C ILE A 299 -27.76 6.31 -8.38
N LEU A 300 -28.23 6.91 -7.29
CA LEU A 300 -29.38 6.42 -6.54
C LEU A 300 -30.66 6.54 -7.36
N GLN A 301 -30.86 7.66 -8.06
CA GLN A 301 -32.02 7.88 -8.92
C GLN A 301 -32.04 6.91 -10.12
N GLU A 302 -30.89 6.63 -10.75
CA GLU A 302 -30.78 5.62 -11.83
C GLU A 302 -31.13 4.20 -11.35
N ASN A 303 -30.93 3.91 -10.06
CA ASN A 303 -31.32 2.66 -9.43
C ASN A 303 -32.75 2.64 -8.88
N GLY A 304 -33.55 3.71 -9.10
CA GLY A 304 -34.95 3.80 -8.79
C GLY A 304 -35.32 4.43 -7.45
N TYR A 305 -34.33 4.84 -6.65
CA TYR A 305 -34.56 5.48 -5.36
C TYR A 305 -35.00 6.93 -5.51
N ARG A 306 -35.81 7.41 -4.55
CA ARG A 306 -36.13 8.83 -4.40
C ARG A 306 -35.14 9.46 -3.44
N VAL A 307 -34.37 10.46 -3.90
CA VAL A 307 -33.35 11.14 -3.09
C VAL A 307 -33.90 12.49 -2.58
N LEU A 308 -33.69 12.76 -1.29
CA LEU A 308 -33.98 14.00 -0.60
C LEU A 308 -32.67 14.63 -0.09
#